data_f9af923e79ea045d1c21eeb0e3def649
#
_entry.id   f9af923e79ea045d1c21eeb0e3def649
#
_cell.length_a   1.000
_cell.length_b   1.000
_cell.length_c   1.000
_cell.angle_alpha   90.00
_cell.angle_beta   90.00
_cell.angle_gamma   90.00
#
_symmetry.space_group_name_H-M   'P 1'
#
loop_
_entity.id
_entity.type
_entity.pdbx_description
1 polymer ?
#
loop_
_entity_poly.entity_id
_entity_poly.type
_entity_poly.pdbx_seq_one_letter_code
_entity_poly.pdbx_strand_id
1 'polypeptide(L)'
;MSETALLVIDMMNTYQHEDAEPLADNVAKIVDPLAELISRARGRDDVDVIFVNDNYGDFTADFEDIVRAALDGERPELVKPIAPGKDSLRVTKVRHSAFYASSLDYLLGRLKCQQLIITGQVTEQCILYSALDAYVRHFSFIVPPDCVAHIDPELGDAALTMMNKNMHAELVPAEKCLR
;
A
#
# COMPACT_ATOMS: atom_id res chain seq x y z
N MET A 1 14.85 11.95 -10.56
CA MET A 1 14.65 11.95 -9.09
C MET A 1 13.19 12.22 -8.91
N SER A 2 12.48 11.24 -8.40
CA SER A 2 11.03 11.32 -8.24
C SER A 2 10.69 12.01 -6.92
N GLU A 3 9.87 13.06 -7.00
CA GLU A 3 9.39 13.75 -5.79
C GLU A 3 8.23 13.00 -5.13
N THR A 4 7.66 12.01 -5.81
CA THR A 4 6.49 11.24 -5.39
C THR A 4 6.79 9.74 -5.34
N ALA A 5 6.32 9.06 -4.29
CA ALA A 5 6.32 7.60 -4.21
C ALA A 5 4.89 7.06 -4.06
N LEU A 6 4.53 6.09 -4.91
CA LEU A 6 3.33 5.27 -4.77
C LEU A 6 3.67 4.05 -3.91
N LEU A 7 3.11 3.99 -2.71
CA LEU A 7 3.25 2.87 -1.79
C LEU A 7 2.09 1.88 -2.00
N VAL A 8 2.42 0.64 -2.33
CA VAL A 8 1.47 -0.48 -2.45
C VAL A 8 1.67 -1.39 -1.25
N ILE A 9 0.79 -1.26 -0.24
CA ILE A 9 0.99 -1.84 1.09
C ILE A 9 0.16 -3.11 1.28
N ASP A 10 0.82 -4.21 1.68
CA ASP A 10 0.23 -5.50 2.09
C ASP A 10 -0.70 -6.16 1.08
N MET A 11 -0.50 -5.90 -0.21
CA MET A 11 -1.33 -6.49 -1.25
C MET A 11 -0.90 -7.91 -1.64
N MET A 12 0.28 -8.36 -1.21
CA MET A 12 0.72 -9.75 -1.36
C MET A 12 0.20 -10.57 -0.17
N ASN A 13 -1.05 -11.00 -0.25
CA ASN A 13 -1.78 -11.71 0.80
C ASN A 13 -2.25 -13.07 0.28
N THR A 14 -2.09 -14.12 1.09
CA THR A 14 -2.58 -15.46 0.77
C THR A 14 -4.10 -15.62 0.95
N TYR A 15 -4.72 -14.70 1.68
CA TYR A 15 -6.14 -14.75 2.10
C TYR A 15 -6.50 -16.03 2.86
N GLN A 16 -5.58 -16.49 3.73
CA GLN A 16 -5.73 -17.69 4.57
C GLN A 16 -5.74 -17.31 6.07
N HIS A 17 -6.55 -16.33 6.44
CA HIS A 17 -6.69 -15.85 7.82
C HIS A 17 -8.17 -15.60 8.16
N GLU A 18 -8.44 -15.33 9.44
CA GLU A 18 -9.80 -15.20 9.97
C GLU A 18 -10.67 -14.15 9.23
N ASP A 19 -10.07 -12.99 8.91
CA ASP A 19 -10.77 -11.88 8.24
C ASP A 19 -10.63 -11.91 6.72
N ALA A 20 -10.17 -13.02 6.14
CA ALA A 20 -9.82 -13.10 4.72
C ALA A 20 -11.00 -12.83 3.78
N GLU A 21 -12.18 -13.38 4.07
CA GLU A 21 -13.34 -13.27 3.19
C GLU A 21 -13.87 -11.83 3.10
N PRO A 22 -14.20 -11.13 4.22
CA PRO A 22 -14.66 -9.74 4.13
C PRO A 22 -13.60 -8.81 3.55
N LEU A 23 -12.32 -9.05 3.82
CA LEU A 23 -11.23 -8.27 3.23
C LEU A 23 -11.14 -8.51 1.72
N ALA A 24 -11.15 -9.74 1.25
CA ALA A 24 -11.06 -10.09 -0.16
C ALA A 24 -12.21 -9.50 -0.99
N ASP A 25 -13.43 -9.47 -0.45
CA ASP A 25 -14.60 -8.85 -1.09
C ASP A 25 -14.41 -7.34 -1.29
N ASN A 26 -13.74 -6.66 -0.36
CA ASN A 26 -13.42 -5.24 -0.48
C ASN A 26 -12.20 -5.01 -1.39
N VAL A 27 -11.19 -5.86 -1.33
CA VAL A 27 -10.04 -5.82 -2.24
C VAL A 27 -10.47 -5.99 -3.70
N ALA A 28 -11.44 -6.86 -3.98
CA ALA A 28 -11.98 -7.06 -5.32
C ALA A 28 -12.51 -5.76 -5.96
N LYS A 29 -12.94 -4.78 -5.15
CA LYS A 29 -13.43 -3.47 -5.63
C LYS A 29 -12.31 -2.50 -5.97
N ILE A 30 -11.10 -2.69 -5.40
CA ILE A 30 -9.99 -1.76 -5.54
C ILE A 30 -8.89 -2.26 -6.49
N VAL A 31 -8.86 -3.53 -6.83
CA VAL A 31 -7.77 -4.13 -7.65
C VAL A 31 -7.63 -3.45 -8.99
N ASP A 32 -8.72 -3.22 -9.72
CA ASP A 32 -8.68 -2.60 -11.05
C ASP A 32 -8.17 -1.15 -11.01
N PRO A 33 -8.74 -0.22 -10.19
CA PRO A 33 -8.23 1.13 -10.10
C PRO A 33 -6.79 1.19 -9.55
N LEU A 34 -6.41 0.28 -8.66
CA LEU A 34 -5.04 0.20 -8.16
C LEU A 34 -4.05 -0.28 -9.25
N ALA A 35 -4.42 -1.31 -10.02
CA ALA A 35 -3.60 -1.79 -11.13
C ALA A 35 -3.39 -0.71 -12.20
N GLU A 36 -4.44 0.06 -12.52
CA GLU A 36 -4.34 1.19 -13.43
C GLU A 36 -3.44 2.30 -12.88
N LEU A 37 -3.58 2.64 -11.59
CA LEU A 37 -2.72 3.64 -10.93
C LEU A 37 -1.25 3.20 -10.95
N ILE A 38 -0.95 1.94 -10.63
CA ILE A 38 0.40 1.36 -10.71
C ILE A 38 0.96 1.45 -12.13
N SER A 39 0.14 1.11 -13.14
CA SER A 39 0.54 1.17 -14.55
C SER A 39 0.89 2.59 -14.98
N ARG A 40 0.06 3.57 -14.61
CA ARG A 40 0.30 4.99 -14.89
C ARG A 40 1.53 5.52 -14.17
N ALA A 41 1.73 5.15 -12.91
CA ALA A 41 2.91 5.53 -12.13
C ALA A 41 4.20 5.01 -12.76
N ARG A 42 4.22 3.76 -13.21
CA ARG A 42 5.37 3.15 -13.91
C ARG A 42 5.72 3.82 -15.23
N GLY A 43 4.78 4.50 -15.86
CA GLY A 43 5.00 5.28 -17.10
C GLY A 43 5.58 6.67 -16.86
N ARG A 44 5.92 7.04 -15.61
CA ARG A 44 6.40 8.38 -15.23
C ARG A 44 7.80 8.31 -14.61
N ASP A 45 8.66 9.24 -14.98
CA ASP A 45 10.02 9.36 -14.45
C ASP A 45 10.08 10.11 -13.10
N ASP A 46 8.97 10.73 -12.67
CA ASP A 46 8.86 11.52 -11.45
C ASP A 46 8.10 10.79 -10.32
N VAL A 47 7.75 9.51 -10.52
CA VAL A 47 7.05 8.69 -9.55
C VAL A 47 7.76 7.33 -9.38
N ASP A 48 8.12 7.00 -8.15
CA ASP A 48 8.60 5.66 -7.81
C ASP A 48 7.47 4.78 -7.26
N VAL A 49 7.34 3.55 -7.75
CA VAL A 49 6.40 2.56 -7.20
C VAL A 49 7.15 1.64 -6.24
N ILE A 50 6.73 1.65 -4.97
CA ILE A 50 7.35 0.87 -3.90
C ILE A 50 6.31 -0.12 -3.33
N PHE A 51 6.61 -1.40 -3.45
CA PHE A 51 5.82 -2.45 -2.81
C PHE A 51 6.31 -2.67 -1.38
N VAL A 52 5.42 -2.52 -0.42
CA VAL A 52 5.72 -2.73 0.99
C VAL A 52 4.82 -3.84 1.52
N ASN A 53 5.40 -4.92 2.03
CA ASN A 53 4.60 -6.05 2.48
C ASN A 53 5.12 -6.63 3.79
N ASP A 54 4.17 -7.04 4.65
CA ASP A 54 4.47 -7.73 5.89
C ASP A 54 5.05 -9.12 5.59
N ASN A 55 5.99 -9.56 6.43
CA ASN A 55 6.54 -10.92 6.35
C ASN A 55 5.65 -11.96 7.05
N TYR A 56 4.54 -11.52 7.65
CA TYR A 56 3.59 -12.38 8.39
C TYR A 56 4.26 -13.26 9.45
N GLY A 57 5.37 -12.77 10.03
CA GLY A 57 6.12 -13.48 11.07
C GLY A 57 7.11 -14.52 10.55
N ASP A 58 7.23 -14.71 9.25
CA ASP A 58 8.25 -15.56 8.63
C ASP A 58 9.51 -14.75 8.32
N PHE A 59 10.50 -14.82 9.21
CA PHE A 59 11.78 -14.14 9.04
C PHE A 59 12.76 -14.91 8.14
N THR A 60 12.37 -16.05 7.58
CA THR A 60 13.16 -16.80 6.60
C THR A 60 12.76 -16.46 5.16
N ALA A 61 11.54 -15.94 4.96
CA ALA A 61 11.02 -15.57 3.65
C ALA A 61 11.65 -14.26 3.14
N ASP A 62 12.07 -14.27 1.88
CA ASP A 62 12.34 -13.02 1.16
C ASP A 62 11.07 -12.48 0.49
N PHE A 63 11.18 -11.31 -0.17
CA PHE A 63 10.00 -10.69 -0.80
C PHE A 63 9.43 -11.54 -1.95
N GLU A 64 10.27 -12.28 -2.69
CA GLU A 64 9.82 -13.17 -3.76
C GLU A 64 9.02 -14.36 -3.20
N ASP A 65 9.41 -14.87 -2.04
CA ASP A 65 8.68 -15.94 -1.36
C ASP A 65 7.29 -15.46 -0.94
N ILE A 66 7.19 -14.21 -0.43
CA ILE A 66 5.91 -13.57 -0.08
C ILE A 66 5.01 -13.45 -1.32
N VAL A 67 5.56 -12.97 -2.43
CA VAL A 67 4.80 -12.84 -3.71
C VAL A 67 4.34 -14.20 -4.20
N ARG A 68 5.21 -15.20 -4.18
CA ARG A 68 4.87 -16.56 -4.60
C ARG A 68 3.78 -17.17 -3.74
N ALA A 69 3.89 -17.05 -2.41
CA ALA A 69 2.87 -17.53 -1.49
C ALA A 69 1.50 -16.88 -1.75
N ALA A 70 1.46 -15.58 -2.03
CA ALA A 70 0.23 -14.87 -2.36
C ALA A 70 -0.38 -15.33 -3.69
N LEU A 71 0.44 -15.58 -4.71
CA LEU A 71 -0.01 -16.09 -6.01
C LEU A 71 -0.52 -17.54 -5.94
N ASP A 72 0.01 -18.33 -5.00
CA ASP A 72 -0.40 -19.71 -4.73
C ASP A 72 -1.50 -19.80 -3.64
N GLY A 73 -1.95 -18.65 -3.12
CA GLY A 73 -2.98 -18.56 -2.06
C GLY A 73 -4.41 -18.77 -2.57
N GLU A 74 -5.38 -18.41 -1.73
CA GLU A 74 -6.82 -18.66 -1.98
C GLU A 74 -7.43 -17.74 -3.05
N ARG A 75 -6.88 -16.52 -3.24
CA ARG A 75 -7.44 -15.48 -4.12
C ARG A 75 -6.37 -14.90 -5.06
N PRO A 76 -5.72 -15.73 -5.91
CA PRO A 76 -4.65 -15.26 -6.80
C PRO A 76 -5.12 -14.20 -7.81
N GLU A 77 -6.40 -14.18 -8.16
CA GLU A 77 -7.00 -13.17 -9.05
C GLU A 77 -6.93 -11.75 -8.48
N LEU A 78 -6.86 -11.60 -7.16
CA LEU A 78 -6.70 -10.31 -6.48
C LEU A 78 -5.23 -9.85 -6.43
N VAL A 79 -4.30 -10.77 -6.61
CA VAL A 79 -2.84 -10.53 -6.51
C VAL A 79 -2.21 -10.31 -7.89
N LYS A 80 -2.53 -11.16 -8.86
CA LYS A 80 -1.91 -11.14 -10.20
C LYS A 80 -1.90 -9.77 -10.87
N PRO A 81 -3.00 -8.97 -10.88
CA PRO A 81 -3.04 -7.68 -11.59
C PRO A 81 -2.09 -6.64 -11.02
N ILE A 82 -1.71 -6.77 -9.75
CA ILE A 82 -0.93 -5.79 -9.00
C ILE A 82 0.42 -6.34 -8.50
N ALA A 83 0.80 -7.54 -8.91
CA ALA A 83 2.06 -8.13 -8.49
C ALA A 83 3.28 -7.30 -8.95
N PRO A 84 4.34 -7.19 -8.10
CA PRO A 84 5.55 -6.46 -8.46
C PRO A 84 6.29 -7.16 -9.62
N GLY A 85 6.80 -6.36 -10.55
CA GLY A 85 7.73 -6.83 -11.56
C GLY A 85 9.14 -7.05 -10.98
N LYS A 86 10.06 -7.62 -11.78
CA LYS A 86 11.43 -7.92 -11.34
C LYS A 86 12.21 -6.68 -10.85
N ASP A 87 12.00 -5.54 -11.50
CA ASP A 87 12.71 -4.28 -11.22
C ASP A 87 11.94 -3.37 -10.25
N SER A 88 10.85 -3.86 -9.63
CA SER A 88 10.08 -3.10 -8.66
C SER A 88 10.86 -2.87 -7.37
N LEU A 89 10.78 -1.65 -6.81
CA LEU A 89 11.28 -1.38 -5.47
C LEU A 89 10.43 -2.13 -4.44
N ARG A 90 11.09 -2.78 -3.48
CA ARG A 90 10.45 -3.67 -2.51
C ARG A 90 10.98 -3.41 -1.11
N VAL A 91 10.09 -3.38 -0.15
CA VAL A 91 10.41 -3.23 1.27
C VAL A 91 9.61 -4.25 2.07
N THR A 92 10.30 -5.11 2.79
CA THR A 92 9.66 -6.01 3.75
C THR A 92 9.49 -5.28 5.07
N LYS A 93 8.30 -5.33 5.64
CA LYS A 93 8.00 -4.84 6.97
C LYS A 93 7.61 -6.00 7.90
N VAL A 94 7.60 -5.74 9.21
CA VAL A 94 7.38 -6.78 10.21
C VAL A 94 6.12 -6.57 11.03
N ARG A 95 5.52 -5.38 10.99
CA ARG A 95 4.29 -5.10 11.72
C ARG A 95 3.63 -3.78 11.27
N HIS A 96 2.38 -3.86 10.91
CA HIS A 96 1.44 -2.76 10.60
C HIS A 96 2.02 -1.63 9.75
N SER A 97 2.58 -0.58 10.36
CA SER A 97 3.12 0.55 9.62
C SER A 97 4.24 0.16 8.68
N ALA A 98 4.18 0.67 7.44
CA ALA A 98 5.22 0.50 6.43
C ALA A 98 6.59 1.04 6.86
N PHE A 99 6.61 1.98 7.82
CA PHE A 99 7.84 2.59 8.34
C PHE A 99 8.45 1.83 9.52
N TYR A 100 7.63 1.05 10.25
CA TYR A 100 8.10 0.41 11.47
C TYR A 100 9.12 -0.69 11.18
N ALA A 101 10.33 -0.52 11.72
CA ALA A 101 11.46 -1.46 11.58
C ALA A 101 11.71 -1.93 10.14
N SER A 102 11.54 -1.03 9.18
CA SER A 102 11.76 -1.27 7.76
C SER A 102 12.79 -0.30 7.18
N SER A 103 13.23 -0.57 5.94
CA SER A 103 14.11 0.32 5.20
C SER A 103 13.40 1.46 4.47
N LEU A 104 12.07 1.61 4.62
CA LEU A 104 11.29 2.55 3.81
C LEU A 104 11.73 4.00 4.00
N ASP A 105 11.91 4.44 5.24
CA ASP A 105 12.31 5.82 5.55
C ASP A 105 13.67 6.19 4.89
N TYR A 106 14.63 5.27 4.98
CA TYR A 106 15.92 5.43 4.32
C TYR A 106 15.78 5.47 2.79
N LEU A 107 14.96 4.59 2.20
CA LEU A 107 14.72 4.54 0.76
C LEU A 107 14.09 5.85 0.26
N LEU A 108 13.05 6.34 0.92
CA LEU A 108 12.38 7.61 0.58
C LEU A 108 13.35 8.80 0.64
N GLY A 109 14.23 8.83 1.65
CA GLY A 109 15.29 9.84 1.75
C GLY A 109 16.29 9.75 0.60
N ARG A 110 16.67 8.55 0.16
CA ARG A 110 17.55 8.35 -1.00
C ARG A 110 16.92 8.81 -2.31
N LEU A 111 15.61 8.59 -2.46
CA LEU A 111 14.82 9.04 -3.62
C LEU A 111 14.52 10.54 -3.57
N LYS A 112 14.75 11.21 -2.43
CA LYS A 112 14.38 12.61 -2.14
C LYS A 112 12.86 12.85 -2.25
N CYS A 113 12.08 11.84 -1.92
CA CYS A 113 10.64 11.88 -1.97
C CYS A 113 10.07 12.92 -0.98
N GLN A 114 9.08 13.69 -1.43
CA GLN A 114 8.37 14.69 -0.63
C GLN A 114 6.88 14.35 -0.46
N GLN A 115 6.32 13.61 -1.40
CA GLN A 115 4.90 13.24 -1.43
C GLN A 115 4.75 11.74 -1.54
N LEU A 116 3.76 11.20 -0.81
CA LEU A 116 3.38 9.80 -0.86
C LEU A 116 1.97 9.64 -1.43
N ILE A 117 1.74 8.57 -2.19
CA ILE A 117 0.41 8.06 -2.49
C ILE A 117 0.32 6.72 -1.77
N ILE A 118 -0.55 6.63 -0.75
CA ILE A 118 -0.64 5.46 0.13
C ILE A 118 -1.84 4.62 -0.31
N THR A 119 -1.58 3.38 -0.73
CA THR A 119 -2.58 2.44 -1.23
C THR A 119 -2.41 1.06 -0.62
N GLY A 120 -3.43 0.22 -0.74
CA GLY A 120 -3.39 -1.18 -0.31
C GLY A 120 -4.36 -1.50 0.81
N GLN A 121 -3.94 -2.33 1.75
CA GLN A 121 -4.79 -2.85 2.84
C GLN A 121 -4.00 -2.97 4.16
N VAL A 122 -4.64 -2.96 5.31
CA VAL A 122 -6.06 -2.72 5.60
C VAL A 122 -6.23 -1.26 5.96
N THR A 123 -7.28 -0.59 5.46
CA THR A 123 -7.49 0.86 5.62
C THR A 123 -7.38 1.31 7.07
N GLU A 124 -8.08 0.63 7.99
CA GLU A 124 -8.13 0.94 9.44
C GLU A 124 -6.92 0.40 10.23
N GLN A 125 -5.95 -0.21 9.56
CA GLN A 125 -4.73 -0.76 10.19
C GLN A 125 -3.48 -0.26 9.48
N CYS A 126 -2.87 -1.08 8.63
CA CYS A 126 -1.57 -0.76 8.02
C CYS A 126 -1.57 0.56 7.24
N ILE A 127 -2.68 0.90 6.58
CA ILE A 127 -2.81 2.18 5.87
C ILE A 127 -2.87 3.35 6.88
N LEU A 128 -3.76 3.30 7.86
CA LEU A 128 -3.90 4.33 8.89
C LEU A 128 -2.59 4.55 9.66
N TYR A 129 -1.93 3.46 10.08
CA TYR A 129 -0.70 3.56 10.87
C TYR A 129 0.49 4.04 10.01
N SER A 130 0.54 3.67 8.74
CA SER A 130 1.53 4.21 7.80
C SER A 130 1.31 5.69 7.51
N ALA A 131 0.05 6.12 7.40
CA ALA A 131 -0.31 7.52 7.23
C ALA A 131 0.09 8.37 8.45
N LEU A 132 -0.09 7.85 9.68
CA LEU A 132 0.39 8.50 10.89
C LEU A 132 1.91 8.66 10.86
N ASP A 133 2.63 7.61 10.51
CA ASP A 133 4.09 7.65 10.42
C ASP A 133 4.59 8.60 9.32
N ALA A 134 3.89 8.68 8.19
CA ALA A 134 4.18 9.65 7.13
C ALA A 134 3.94 11.09 7.62
N TYR A 135 2.82 11.34 8.30
CA TYR A 135 2.46 12.64 8.86
C TYR A 135 3.51 13.16 9.85
N VAL A 136 3.92 12.34 10.82
CA VAL A 136 4.91 12.75 11.83
C VAL A 136 6.32 12.92 11.26
N ARG A 137 6.59 12.39 10.06
CA ARG A 137 7.83 12.60 9.29
C ARG A 137 7.73 13.75 8.29
N HIS A 138 6.62 14.48 8.31
CA HIS A 138 6.37 15.66 7.47
C HIS A 138 6.25 15.37 5.96
N PHE A 139 5.90 14.14 5.56
CA PHE A 139 5.50 13.89 4.18
C PHE A 139 4.12 14.49 3.91
N SER A 140 3.93 15.10 2.75
CA SER A 140 2.59 15.29 2.19
C SER A 140 2.10 13.96 1.62
N PHE A 141 0.80 13.65 1.74
CA PHE A 141 0.32 12.38 1.20
C PHE A 141 -1.14 12.41 0.74
N ILE A 142 -1.38 11.58 -0.25
CA ILE A 142 -2.67 11.30 -0.85
C ILE A 142 -3.07 9.88 -0.45
N VAL A 143 -4.34 9.68 -0.10
CA VAL A 143 -4.93 8.35 0.08
C VAL A 143 -6.13 8.25 -0.85
N PRO A 144 -6.02 7.54 -1.99
CA PRO A 144 -7.16 7.33 -2.88
C PRO A 144 -8.14 6.32 -2.26
N PRO A 145 -9.39 6.74 -1.96
CA PRO A 145 -10.36 5.84 -1.32
C PRO A 145 -10.72 4.61 -2.16
N ASP A 146 -10.57 4.70 -3.46
CA ASP A 146 -10.78 3.62 -4.43
C ASP A 146 -9.57 2.69 -4.62
N CYS A 147 -8.47 2.93 -3.86
CA CYS A 147 -7.27 2.09 -3.84
C CYS A 147 -6.88 1.62 -2.43
N VAL A 148 -7.79 1.70 -1.45
CA VAL A 148 -7.58 1.14 -0.11
C VAL A 148 -8.76 0.25 0.29
N ALA A 149 -8.50 -0.89 0.91
CA ALA A 149 -9.52 -1.85 1.31
C ALA A 149 -9.55 -2.04 2.83
N HIS A 150 -10.76 -2.03 3.39
CA HIS A 150 -11.03 -2.25 4.80
C HIS A 150 -11.53 -3.69 5.07
N ILE A 151 -11.46 -4.11 6.32
CA ILE A 151 -12.19 -5.27 6.83
C ILE A 151 -13.57 -4.83 7.32
N ASP A 152 -13.60 -3.83 8.20
CA ASP A 152 -14.81 -3.23 8.76
C ASP A 152 -15.09 -1.89 8.07
N PRO A 153 -16.26 -1.72 7.41
CA PRO A 153 -16.59 -0.48 6.69
C PRO A 153 -16.69 0.75 7.60
N GLU A 154 -17.21 0.61 8.82
CA GLU A 154 -17.32 1.73 9.75
C GLU A 154 -15.93 2.20 10.22
N LEU A 155 -15.04 1.26 10.52
CA LEU A 155 -13.65 1.56 10.90
C LEU A 155 -12.86 2.12 9.71
N GLY A 156 -13.08 1.60 8.50
CA GLY A 156 -12.45 2.10 7.28
C GLY A 156 -12.82 3.56 7.01
N ASP A 157 -14.11 3.91 7.09
CA ASP A 157 -14.61 5.27 6.93
C ASP A 157 -14.09 6.21 8.04
N ALA A 158 -14.04 5.73 9.28
CA ALA A 158 -13.46 6.47 10.39
C ALA A 158 -11.96 6.73 10.16
N ALA A 159 -11.21 5.73 9.68
CA ALA A 159 -9.79 5.86 9.38
C ALA A 159 -9.53 6.90 8.28
N LEU A 160 -10.29 6.88 7.17
CA LEU A 160 -10.20 7.89 6.12
C LEU A 160 -10.51 9.29 6.66
N THR A 161 -11.54 9.42 7.50
CA THR A 161 -11.90 10.69 8.14
C THR A 161 -10.76 11.20 9.03
N MET A 162 -10.13 10.33 9.83
CA MET A 162 -9.01 10.70 10.70
C MET A 162 -7.79 11.12 9.88
N MET A 163 -7.45 10.37 8.83
CA MET A 163 -6.33 10.74 7.95
C MET A 163 -6.55 12.10 7.31
N ASN A 164 -7.75 12.38 6.81
CA ASN A 164 -8.07 13.67 6.21
C ASN A 164 -8.06 14.82 7.23
N LYS A 165 -8.80 14.69 8.35
CA LYS A 165 -8.99 15.78 9.30
C LYS A 165 -7.79 16.03 10.21
N ASN A 166 -7.12 14.97 10.66
CA ASN A 166 -6.08 15.07 11.69
C ASN A 166 -4.66 15.05 11.11
N MET A 167 -4.48 14.44 9.92
CA MET A 167 -3.17 14.25 9.29
C MET A 167 -3.05 14.97 7.95
N HIS A 168 -4.08 15.73 7.54
CA HIS A 168 -4.11 16.49 6.30
C HIS A 168 -3.93 15.65 5.02
N ALA A 169 -4.31 14.38 5.06
CA ALA A 169 -4.34 13.55 3.87
C ALA A 169 -5.26 14.13 2.79
N GLU A 170 -4.80 14.19 1.57
CA GLU A 170 -5.66 14.48 0.43
C GLU A 170 -6.41 13.20 0.02
N LEU A 171 -7.74 13.21 0.07
CA LEU A 171 -8.58 12.09 -0.37
C LEU A 171 -9.12 12.40 -1.75
N VAL A 172 -8.49 11.83 -2.77
CA VAL A 172 -8.91 11.97 -4.18
C VAL A 172 -8.87 10.61 -4.86
N PRO A 173 -9.75 10.35 -5.85
CA PRO A 173 -9.73 9.07 -6.55
C PRO A 173 -8.43 8.87 -7.33
N ALA A 174 -8.09 7.60 -7.59
CA ALA A 174 -6.84 7.19 -8.24
C ALA A 174 -6.55 7.96 -9.54
N GLU A 175 -7.59 8.22 -10.36
CA GLU A 175 -7.47 8.98 -11.62
C GLU A 175 -6.87 10.38 -11.45
N LYS A 176 -6.98 10.98 -10.25
CA LYS A 176 -6.52 12.33 -9.93
C LYS A 176 -5.22 12.38 -9.12
N CYS A 177 -4.67 11.24 -8.70
CA CYS A 177 -3.47 11.20 -7.86
C CYS A 177 -2.19 11.63 -8.59
N LEU A 178 -2.08 11.34 -9.88
CA LEU A 178 -0.91 11.65 -10.71
C LEU A 178 -1.25 12.83 -11.64
N ARG A 179 -1.02 14.02 -11.12
CA ARG A 179 -1.26 15.29 -11.84
C ARG A 179 -0.06 15.71 -12.68
#